data_eb8e2bdd8c31761430035af5f4964e86
#
_entry.id   eb8e2bdd8c31761430035af5f4964e86
#
_cell.length_a   1.000
_cell.length_b   1.000
_cell.length_c   1.000
_cell.angle_alpha   90.00
_cell.angle_beta   90.00
_cell.angle_gamma   90.00
#
_symmetry.space_group_name_H-M   'P 1'
#
loop_
_entity.id
_entity.type
_entity.pdbx_description
1 polymer ?
#
loop_
_entity_poly.entity_id
_entity_poly.type
_entity_poly.pdbx_seq_one_letter_code
_entity_poly.pdbx_strand_id
1 'polypeptide(L)'
;SRTIVPLPVYFEKPAGSKGNAVVAFKDYNGNILWSNHLWASSEAVNDIKFGEYFFMDRNLGALANAVPLESENGTVGMFYQWGRKDPFPPAKHLKDNNGLVSAVYPENSIVFTVAQNGVPVETAVANPNVYYWGNANKGEQDWSSTPNQVYWSTSAKTDYDPCPYGYVVPDRDQLTKLTENPVKGTKYSILTDD
;
A
#
# COMPACT_ATOMS: atom_id res chain seq x y z
N SER A 1 34.86 -14.07 3.02
CA SER A 1 33.38 -14.13 2.88
C SER A 1 32.74 -13.53 4.12
N ARG A 2 31.80 -12.58 3.93
CA ARG A 2 30.98 -12.06 5.05
C ARG A 2 29.85 -13.05 5.27
N THR A 3 29.74 -13.60 6.46
CA THR A 3 28.55 -14.37 6.85
C THR A 3 27.45 -13.38 7.19
N ILE A 4 26.37 -13.37 6.41
CA ILE A 4 25.18 -12.58 6.72
C ILE A 4 24.36 -13.40 7.71
N VAL A 5 24.27 -12.93 8.95
CA VAL A 5 23.40 -13.51 9.97
C VAL A 5 22.09 -12.74 9.94
N PRO A 6 20.94 -13.38 9.67
CA PRO A 6 19.64 -12.72 9.76
C PRO A 6 19.42 -12.23 11.19
N LEU A 7 19.14 -10.93 11.35
CA LEU A 7 18.75 -10.38 12.63
C LEU A 7 17.21 -10.29 12.67
N PRO A 8 16.52 -11.14 13.44
CA PRO A 8 15.08 -11.03 13.59
C PRO A 8 14.74 -9.76 14.36
N VAL A 9 13.81 -8.99 13.83
CA VAL A 9 13.25 -7.81 14.51
C VAL A 9 11.82 -8.12 14.88
N TYR A 10 11.50 -8.02 16.16
CA TYR A 10 10.17 -8.29 16.70
C TYR A 10 9.47 -6.97 16.99
N PHE A 11 8.21 -6.91 16.60
CA PHE A 11 7.33 -5.80 16.91
C PHE A 11 6.19 -6.32 17.79
N GLU A 12 6.02 -5.71 18.93
CA GLU A 12 4.90 -6.00 19.81
C GLU A 12 3.84 -4.90 19.65
N LYS A 13 2.59 -5.31 19.47
CA LYS A 13 1.47 -4.37 19.50
C LYS A 13 0.66 -4.58 20.78
N PRO A 14 0.20 -3.51 21.43
CA PRO A 14 -0.74 -3.64 22.53
C PRO A 14 -2.00 -4.42 22.11
N ALA A 15 -2.55 -5.23 22.99
CA ALA A 15 -3.76 -6.00 22.73
C ALA A 15 -4.89 -5.06 22.27
N GLY A 16 -5.60 -5.46 21.21
CA GLY A 16 -6.68 -4.66 20.62
C GLY A 16 -6.26 -3.46 19.77
N SER A 17 -4.96 -3.12 19.69
CA SER A 17 -4.49 -2.05 18.82
C SER A 17 -4.63 -2.42 17.35
N LYS A 18 -5.02 -1.43 16.53
CA LYS A 18 -5.10 -1.53 15.08
C LYS A 18 -4.52 -0.26 14.46
N GLY A 19 -3.92 -0.37 13.29
CA GLY A 19 -3.32 0.77 12.61
C GLY A 19 -2.28 0.38 11.59
N ASN A 20 -1.68 1.39 11.01
CA ASN A 20 -0.59 1.28 10.05
C ASN A 20 0.61 2.09 10.55
N ALA A 21 1.80 1.56 10.37
CA ALA A 21 3.04 2.25 10.65
C ALA A 21 4.09 1.89 9.59
N VAL A 22 5.01 2.78 9.32
CA VAL A 22 6.22 2.49 8.54
C VAL A 22 7.42 2.54 9.46
N VAL A 23 8.17 1.45 9.50
CA VAL A 23 9.39 1.34 10.29
C VAL A 23 10.59 1.31 9.35
N ALA A 24 11.53 2.21 9.58
CA ALA A 24 12.74 2.33 8.77
C ALA A 24 13.97 1.83 9.51
N PHE A 25 14.82 1.08 8.79
CA PHE A 25 16.16 0.70 9.23
C PHE A 25 17.14 1.73 8.68
N LYS A 26 17.97 2.27 9.56
CA LYS A 26 18.91 3.33 9.22
C LYS A 26 20.34 2.88 9.47
N ASP A 27 21.26 3.44 8.69
CA ASP A 27 22.68 3.36 9.01
C ASP A 27 23.03 4.32 10.17
N TYR A 28 24.33 4.31 10.59
CA TYR A 28 24.78 5.16 11.69
C TYR A 28 24.77 6.66 11.35
N ASN A 29 24.69 7.04 10.06
CA ASN A 29 24.56 8.42 9.61
C ASN A 29 23.09 8.88 9.55
N GLY A 30 22.14 7.97 9.81
CA GLY A 30 20.72 8.25 9.76
C GLY A 30 20.08 8.05 8.38
N ASN A 31 20.83 7.56 7.37
CA ASN A 31 20.28 7.24 6.06
C ASN A 31 19.38 6.02 6.15
N ILE A 32 18.21 6.08 5.52
CA ILE A 32 17.29 4.93 5.46
C ILE A 32 17.86 3.92 4.46
N LEU A 33 18.10 2.71 4.95
CA LEU A 33 18.55 1.57 4.15
C LEU A 33 17.36 0.76 3.62
N TRP A 34 16.30 0.65 4.44
CA TRP A 34 15.08 -0.08 4.12
C TRP A 34 13.95 0.33 5.03
N SER A 35 12.72 0.10 4.60
CA SER A 35 11.51 0.31 5.40
C SER A 35 10.55 -0.84 5.22
N ASN A 36 9.69 -1.06 6.22
CA ASN A 36 8.60 -2.02 6.15
C ASN A 36 7.30 -1.38 6.62
N HIS A 37 6.22 -1.71 5.93
CA HIS A 37 4.87 -1.42 6.38
C HIS A 37 4.45 -2.42 7.46
N LEU A 38 4.12 -1.93 8.63
CA LEU A 38 3.51 -2.70 9.71
C LEU A 38 2.00 -2.45 9.68
N TRP A 39 1.25 -3.49 9.43
CA TRP A 39 -0.21 -3.44 9.38
C TRP A 39 -0.82 -4.31 10.46
N ALA A 40 -1.57 -3.70 11.35
CA ALA A 40 -2.30 -4.36 12.42
C ALA A 40 -3.81 -4.14 12.24
N SER A 41 -4.53 -5.19 11.96
CA SER A 41 -6.00 -5.20 11.91
C SER A 41 -6.59 -5.81 13.19
N SER A 42 -7.87 -5.54 13.44
CA SER A 42 -8.61 -6.14 14.56
C SER A 42 -8.89 -7.62 14.36
N GLU A 43 -8.97 -8.05 13.10
CA GLU A 43 -9.34 -9.41 12.70
C GLU A 43 -8.30 -9.95 11.72
N ALA A 44 -8.19 -11.26 11.66
CA ALA A 44 -7.36 -11.91 10.64
C ALA A 44 -7.84 -11.55 9.24
N VAL A 45 -6.90 -11.44 8.30
CA VAL A 45 -7.20 -11.35 6.87
C VAL A 45 -7.65 -12.72 6.39
N ASN A 46 -8.77 -12.78 5.69
CA ASN A 46 -9.31 -14.02 5.13
C ASN A 46 -9.30 -13.97 3.60
N ASP A 47 -9.31 -15.15 3.01
CA ASP A 47 -9.44 -15.29 1.56
C ASP A 47 -10.89 -15.15 1.12
N ILE A 48 -11.09 -14.41 0.03
CA ILE A 48 -12.34 -14.40 -0.73
C ILE A 48 -12.04 -14.90 -2.14
N LYS A 49 -12.83 -15.87 -2.59
CA LYS A 49 -12.65 -16.47 -3.91
C LYS A 49 -13.49 -15.74 -4.97
N PHE A 50 -12.81 -15.31 -6.04
CA PHE A 50 -13.42 -14.77 -7.25
C PHE A 50 -12.92 -15.54 -8.47
N GLY A 51 -13.81 -16.34 -9.08
CA GLY A 51 -13.41 -17.24 -10.14
C GLY A 51 -12.41 -18.28 -9.64
N GLU A 52 -11.23 -18.27 -10.20
CA GLU A 52 -10.10 -19.14 -9.84
C GLU A 52 -9.10 -18.48 -8.87
N TYR A 53 -9.25 -17.19 -8.61
CA TYR A 53 -8.33 -16.40 -7.78
C TYR A 53 -8.85 -16.23 -6.36
N PHE A 54 -7.90 -16.06 -5.43
CA PHE A 54 -8.16 -15.72 -4.04
C PHE A 54 -7.62 -14.32 -3.75
N PHE A 55 -8.45 -13.48 -3.15
CA PHE A 55 -8.11 -12.12 -2.76
C PHE A 55 -8.24 -11.98 -1.25
N MET A 56 -7.51 -11.04 -0.68
CA MET A 56 -7.78 -10.63 0.70
C MET A 56 -9.20 -10.06 0.81
N ASP A 57 -9.86 -10.28 1.94
CA ASP A 57 -11.20 -9.77 2.24
C ASP A 57 -11.25 -8.24 2.44
N ARG A 58 -10.12 -7.57 2.25
CA ARG A 58 -9.97 -6.12 2.45
C ARG A 58 -8.79 -5.56 1.68
N ASN A 59 -8.80 -4.22 1.49
CA ASN A 59 -7.67 -3.51 0.92
C ASN A 59 -6.45 -3.58 1.86
N LEU A 60 -5.25 -3.58 1.28
CA LEU A 60 -4.01 -3.57 2.03
C LEU A 60 -3.93 -2.35 2.95
N GLY A 61 -3.67 -2.59 4.23
CA GLY A 61 -3.68 -1.55 5.26
C GLY A 61 -5.06 -1.19 5.83
N ALA A 62 -6.15 -1.79 5.34
CA ALA A 62 -7.48 -1.57 5.91
C ALA A 62 -7.60 -2.18 7.31
N LEU A 63 -8.24 -1.45 8.21
CA LEU A 63 -8.39 -1.85 9.63
C LEU A 63 -9.58 -2.78 9.84
N ALA A 64 -10.48 -2.86 8.87
CA ALA A 64 -11.68 -3.70 8.87
C ALA A 64 -12.03 -4.14 7.45
N ASN A 65 -12.78 -5.24 7.33
CA ASN A 65 -13.22 -5.82 6.05
C ASN A 65 -14.65 -5.43 5.65
N ALA A 66 -15.44 -4.90 6.56
CA ALA A 66 -16.81 -4.50 6.30
C ALA A 66 -17.06 -3.06 6.69
N VAL A 67 -17.79 -2.37 5.84
CA VAL A 67 -18.26 -1.01 6.10
C VAL A 67 -19.74 -1.10 6.46
N PRO A 68 -20.16 -0.62 7.59
CA PRO A 68 -21.38 0.14 7.61
C PRO A 68 -21.11 1.40 6.78
N LEU A 69 -21.94 1.72 5.80
CA LEU A 69 -21.84 2.91 4.93
C LEU A 69 -21.61 4.25 5.67
N GLU A 70 -21.64 4.23 6.97
CA GLU A 70 -21.57 5.36 7.89
C GLU A 70 -20.22 5.51 8.61
N SER A 71 -19.27 4.58 8.47
CA SER A 71 -17.94 4.69 9.09
C SER A 71 -16.83 4.28 8.13
N GLU A 72 -16.50 5.18 7.23
CA GLU A 72 -15.50 4.94 6.16
C GLU A 72 -14.05 4.80 6.68
N ASN A 73 -13.82 5.08 7.95
CA ASN A 73 -12.48 5.26 8.51
C ASN A 73 -11.66 3.98 8.69
N GLY A 74 -12.18 2.80 8.37
CA GLY A 74 -11.46 1.54 8.61
C GLY A 74 -11.18 0.70 7.37
N THR A 75 -11.84 0.96 6.24
CA THR A 75 -11.90 0.02 5.11
C THR A 75 -11.16 0.46 3.86
N VAL A 76 -10.81 1.73 3.76
CA VAL A 76 -10.12 2.28 2.58
C VAL A 76 -8.74 1.65 2.38
N GLY A 77 -8.01 1.41 3.47
CA GLY A 77 -6.65 0.91 3.41
C GLY A 77 -5.64 2.01 3.06
N MET A 78 -4.50 1.60 2.52
CA MET A 78 -3.39 2.46 2.14
C MET A 78 -3.26 2.53 0.63
N PHE A 79 -2.74 3.65 0.11
CA PHE A 79 -2.36 3.78 -1.29
C PHE A 79 -0.90 3.39 -1.49
N TYR A 80 -0.60 2.90 -2.68
CA TYR A 80 0.76 2.55 -3.07
C TYR A 80 1.06 3.10 -4.44
N GLN A 81 2.23 3.64 -4.60
CA GLN A 81 2.74 4.01 -5.91
C GLN A 81 3.24 2.74 -6.60
N TRP A 82 2.87 2.54 -7.87
CA TRP A 82 3.23 1.32 -8.60
C TRP A 82 4.71 0.98 -8.46
N GLY A 83 5.00 -0.28 -8.17
CA GLY A 83 6.37 -0.76 -8.01
C GLY A 83 7.04 -0.41 -6.68
N ARG A 84 6.32 0.25 -5.75
CA ARG A 84 6.83 0.60 -4.42
C ARG A 84 6.17 -0.21 -3.32
N LYS A 85 6.97 -0.54 -2.31
CA LYS A 85 6.54 -1.28 -1.11
C LYS A 85 5.99 -0.40 0.00
N ASP A 86 6.26 0.91 -0.07
CA ASP A 86 5.93 1.84 1.01
C ASP A 86 4.53 2.44 0.82
N PRO A 87 3.70 2.43 1.88
CA PRO A 87 2.35 2.93 1.83
C PRO A 87 2.29 4.45 1.89
N PHE A 88 1.26 5.00 1.27
CA PHE A 88 0.83 6.38 1.44
C PHE A 88 -0.54 6.41 2.11
N PRO A 89 -0.80 7.36 3.00
CA PRO A 89 -2.11 7.51 3.60
C PRO A 89 -3.16 7.81 2.52
N PRO A 90 -4.42 7.39 2.73
CA PRO A 90 -5.50 7.72 1.83
C PRO A 90 -5.66 9.24 1.72
N ALA A 91 -6.08 9.70 0.53
CA ALA A 91 -6.30 11.11 0.27
C ALA A 91 -7.34 11.72 1.24
N LYS A 92 -7.19 13.02 1.52
CA LYS A 92 -7.95 13.83 2.48
C LYS A 92 -9.49 13.85 2.33
N HIS A 93 -10.08 13.02 1.48
CA HIS A 93 -11.49 13.17 1.08
C HIS A 93 -12.48 12.25 1.81
N LEU A 94 -12.03 11.52 2.82
CA LEU A 94 -12.97 10.79 3.66
C LEU A 94 -13.67 11.79 4.59
N LYS A 95 -14.85 12.23 4.18
CA LYS A 95 -15.72 13.04 5.02
C LYS A 95 -16.41 12.12 6.04
N ASP A 96 -16.35 12.49 7.31
CA ASP A 96 -17.29 11.95 8.27
C ASP A 96 -18.70 12.53 8.00
N ASN A 97 -19.72 12.04 8.72
CA ASN A 97 -21.10 12.51 8.59
C ASN A 97 -21.28 14.01 8.87
N ASN A 98 -20.26 14.69 9.42
CA ASN A 98 -20.26 16.12 9.71
C ASN A 98 -19.48 16.92 8.65
N GLY A 99 -18.99 16.27 7.60
CA GLY A 99 -18.17 16.91 6.58
C GLY A 99 -16.73 17.20 7.03
N LEU A 100 -16.33 16.72 8.21
CA LEU A 100 -14.98 16.82 8.71
C LEU A 100 -14.11 15.74 8.08
N VAL A 101 -13.00 16.17 7.50
CA VAL A 101 -11.98 15.27 7.01
C VAL A 101 -11.12 14.86 8.20
N SER A 102 -11.29 13.66 8.71
CA SER A 102 -10.34 13.15 9.69
C SER A 102 -9.02 12.84 8.99
N ALA A 103 -8.04 13.69 9.18
CA ALA A 103 -6.67 13.36 8.84
C ALA A 103 -6.22 12.21 9.77
N VAL A 104 -6.24 10.99 9.25
CA VAL A 104 -5.73 9.82 9.98
C VAL A 104 -4.21 9.92 10.18
N TYR A 105 -3.57 10.86 9.50
CA TYR A 105 -2.13 11.09 9.54
C TYR A 105 -1.81 12.57 9.77
N PRO A 106 -0.70 12.87 10.46
CA PRO A 106 -0.26 14.25 10.65
C PRO A 106 -0.14 14.97 9.32
N GLU A 107 -0.60 16.20 9.26
CA GLU A 107 -0.32 17.08 8.12
C GLU A 107 1.20 17.07 7.88
N ASN A 108 1.59 16.98 6.61
CA ASN A 108 2.99 16.91 6.16
C ASN A 108 3.72 15.57 6.36
N SER A 109 3.02 14.45 6.61
CA SER A 109 3.66 13.13 6.63
C SER A 109 4.13 12.67 5.25
N ILE A 110 3.59 13.24 4.17
CA ILE A 110 3.97 12.96 2.78
C ILE A 110 4.57 14.19 2.14
N VAL A 111 5.70 13.99 1.46
CA VAL A 111 6.34 14.99 0.62
C VAL A 111 6.06 14.68 -0.84
N PHE A 112 5.48 15.62 -1.57
CA PHE A 112 5.27 15.49 -3.02
C PHE A 112 6.45 16.13 -3.75
N THR A 113 7.07 15.37 -4.64
CA THR A 113 8.23 15.81 -5.42
C THR A 113 8.03 15.52 -6.89
N VAL A 114 8.22 16.53 -7.74
CA VAL A 114 8.20 16.33 -9.18
C VAL A 114 9.55 15.77 -9.63
N ALA A 115 9.52 14.58 -10.21
CA ALA A 115 10.69 13.88 -10.75
C ALA A 115 10.58 13.81 -12.28
N GLN A 116 10.96 14.87 -12.97
CA GLN A 116 10.78 15.01 -14.41
C GLN A 116 11.40 13.88 -15.25
N ASN A 117 12.47 13.28 -14.78
CA ASN A 117 13.15 12.17 -15.44
C ASN A 117 13.03 10.86 -14.64
N GLY A 118 12.11 10.82 -13.65
CA GLY A 118 12.04 9.74 -12.68
C GLY A 118 13.22 9.75 -11.70
N VAL A 119 13.16 8.87 -10.72
CA VAL A 119 14.25 8.63 -9.75
C VAL A 119 14.67 7.16 -9.75
N PRO A 120 15.94 6.85 -9.43
CA PRO A 120 16.36 5.47 -9.18
C PRO A 120 15.54 4.85 -8.04
N VAL A 121 15.34 3.54 -8.08
CA VAL A 121 14.58 2.82 -7.05
C VAL A 121 15.20 2.97 -5.66
N GLU A 122 16.52 3.03 -5.59
CA GLU A 122 17.28 3.23 -4.35
C GLU A 122 16.94 4.59 -3.71
N THR A 123 16.72 5.61 -4.52
CA THR A 123 16.27 6.92 -4.04
C THR A 123 14.88 6.83 -3.42
N ALA A 124 13.97 6.10 -4.04
CA ALA A 124 12.63 5.92 -3.50
C ALA A 124 12.64 5.08 -2.21
N VAL A 125 13.49 4.06 -2.11
CA VAL A 125 13.69 3.24 -0.90
C VAL A 125 14.25 4.08 0.25
N ALA A 126 15.20 4.97 -0.03
CA ALA A 126 15.78 5.88 0.96
C ALA A 126 14.80 6.98 1.43
N ASN A 127 13.71 7.19 0.70
CA ASN A 127 12.72 8.24 0.98
C ASN A 127 11.29 7.66 0.94
N PRO A 128 10.91 6.81 1.88
CA PRO A 128 9.63 6.08 1.86
C PRO A 128 8.40 6.99 1.95
N ASN A 129 8.53 8.19 2.53
CA ASN A 129 7.46 9.18 2.67
C ASN A 129 7.39 10.18 1.51
N VAL A 130 8.24 10.06 0.49
CA VAL A 130 8.20 10.95 -0.68
C VAL A 130 7.41 10.30 -1.80
N TYR A 131 6.34 10.98 -2.23
CA TYR A 131 5.60 10.63 -3.43
C TYR A 131 6.25 11.33 -4.63
N TYR A 132 6.79 10.56 -5.56
CA TYR A 132 7.43 11.07 -6.75
C TYR A 132 6.43 11.16 -7.89
N TRP A 133 6.21 12.36 -8.39
CA TRP A 133 5.34 12.58 -9.54
C TRP A 133 6.19 12.66 -10.81
N GLY A 134 5.88 11.83 -11.80
CA GLY A 134 6.57 11.86 -13.09
C GLY A 134 6.22 13.10 -13.93
N ASN A 135 6.78 13.19 -15.12
CA ASN A 135 6.58 14.34 -16.01
C ASN A 135 5.23 14.24 -16.76
N ALA A 136 4.20 14.86 -16.19
CA ALA A 136 2.86 14.92 -16.80
C ALA A 136 2.83 15.55 -18.22
N ASN A 137 3.80 16.42 -18.53
CA ASN A 137 3.85 17.10 -19.85
C ASN A 137 4.27 16.15 -20.98
N LYS A 138 4.87 14.99 -20.66
CA LYS A 138 5.27 13.97 -21.63
C LYS A 138 4.31 12.79 -21.67
N GLY A 139 3.23 12.80 -20.89
CA GLY A 139 2.37 11.62 -20.72
C GLY A 139 3.05 10.46 -19.94
N GLU A 140 4.27 10.67 -19.50
CA GLU A 140 5.05 9.73 -18.72
C GLU A 140 4.91 10.09 -17.25
N GLN A 141 3.96 9.45 -16.57
CA GLN A 141 3.75 9.68 -15.13
C GLN A 141 4.54 8.70 -14.26
N ASP A 142 5.44 7.93 -14.87
CA ASP A 142 6.24 6.99 -14.11
C ASP A 142 7.22 7.73 -13.19
N TRP A 143 7.25 7.31 -11.94
CA TRP A 143 8.15 7.85 -10.94
C TRP A 143 9.58 7.32 -11.08
N SER A 144 9.73 6.14 -11.73
CA SER A 144 11.03 5.47 -11.87
C SER A 144 11.77 5.93 -13.11
N SER A 145 13.06 6.23 -12.96
CA SER A 145 13.96 6.51 -14.10
C SER A 145 14.25 5.25 -14.93
N THR A 146 14.03 4.08 -14.36
CA THR A 146 14.18 2.77 -15.01
C THR A 146 12.97 1.92 -14.70
N PRO A 147 11.84 2.11 -15.39
CA PRO A 147 10.64 1.33 -15.17
C PRO A 147 10.92 -0.16 -15.29
N ASN A 148 10.56 -0.90 -14.26
CA ASN A 148 10.73 -2.34 -14.23
C ASN A 148 9.41 -3.01 -13.81
N GLN A 149 8.75 -3.67 -14.75
CA GLN A 149 7.46 -4.31 -14.51
C GLN A 149 7.53 -5.49 -13.52
N VAL A 150 8.72 -6.00 -13.24
CA VAL A 150 8.89 -7.09 -12.26
C VAL A 150 8.91 -6.60 -10.80
N TYR A 151 8.84 -5.29 -10.52
CA TYR A 151 8.72 -4.81 -9.13
C TYR A 151 7.47 -5.39 -8.45
N TRP A 152 6.35 -5.44 -9.17
CA TRP A 152 5.15 -6.16 -8.76
C TRP A 152 4.87 -7.25 -9.80
N SER A 153 4.95 -8.48 -9.38
CA SER A 153 4.77 -9.63 -10.28
C SER A 153 3.79 -10.62 -9.69
N THR A 154 2.83 -11.06 -10.50
CA THR A 154 1.88 -12.11 -10.11
C THR A 154 2.49 -13.51 -10.09
N SER A 155 3.62 -13.69 -10.74
CA SER A 155 4.30 -15.00 -10.83
C SER A 155 5.30 -15.24 -9.68
N ALA A 156 5.82 -14.17 -9.08
CA ALA A 156 6.80 -14.27 -7.99
C ALA A 156 6.75 -13.03 -7.10
N LYS A 157 6.65 -13.25 -5.79
CA LYS A 157 6.74 -12.17 -4.81
C LYS A 157 8.13 -11.56 -4.83
N THR A 158 8.18 -10.23 -4.94
CA THR A 158 9.42 -9.45 -4.87
C THR A 158 9.49 -8.69 -3.54
N ASP A 159 10.68 -8.18 -3.22
CA ASP A 159 10.88 -7.34 -2.03
C ASP A 159 10.14 -5.99 -2.13
N TYR A 160 9.73 -5.59 -3.32
CA TYR A 160 8.97 -4.36 -3.59
C TYR A 160 7.45 -4.55 -3.58
N ASP A 161 6.97 -5.80 -3.55
CA ASP A 161 5.55 -6.08 -3.47
C ASP A 161 5.04 -5.85 -2.04
N PRO A 162 4.10 -4.91 -1.83
CA PRO A 162 3.67 -4.49 -0.49
C PRO A 162 2.72 -5.49 0.20
N CYS A 163 2.20 -6.47 -0.52
CA CYS A 163 1.26 -7.42 0.04
C CYS A 163 1.92 -8.30 1.11
N PRO A 164 1.17 -8.78 2.12
CA PRO A 164 1.70 -9.71 3.09
C PRO A 164 2.09 -11.04 2.44
N TYR A 165 2.84 -11.86 3.20
CA TYR A 165 3.23 -13.18 2.74
C TYR A 165 2.02 -14.01 2.29
N GLY A 166 2.15 -14.68 1.16
CA GLY A 166 1.08 -15.48 0.55
C GLY A 166 0.23 -14.70 -0.48
N TYR A 167 0.38 -13.38 -0.55
CA TYR A 167 -0.32 -12.53 -1.50
C TYR A 167 0.66 -11.74 -2.37
N VAL A 168 0.21 -11.37 -3.56
CA VAL A 168 0.89 -10.47 -4.49
C VAL A 168 -0.07 -9.41 -4.97
N VAL A 169 0.44 -8.28 -5.44
CA VAL A 169 -0.39 -7.28 -6.10
C VAL A 169 -0.97 -7.90 -7.38
N PRO A 170 -2.30 -7.92 -7.54
CA PRO A 170 -2.94 -8.52 -8.69
C PRO A 170 -2.64 -7.74 -9.97
N ASP A 171 -2.60 -8.44 -11.10
CA ASP A 171 -2.56 -7.83 -12.41
C ASP A 171 -3.96 -7.36 -12.87
N ARG A 172 -4.00 -6.75 -14.06
CA ARG A 172 -5.24 -6.24 -14.63
C ARG A 172 -6.29 -7.34 -14.83
N ASP A 173 -5.88 -8.50 -15.31
CA ASP A 173 -6.81 -9.59 -15.63
C ASP A 173 -7.43 -10.18 -14.36
N GLN A 174 -6.62 -10.31 -13.32
CA GLN A 174 -7.10 -10.73 -11.99
C GLN A 174 -8.06 -9.69 -11.39
N LEU A 175 -7.72 -8.39 -11.45
CA LEU A 175 -8.61 -7.32 -10.98
C LEU A 175 -9.95 -7.28 -11.73
N THR A 176 -9.95 -7.57 -13.04
CA THR A 176 -11.17 -7.63 -13.84
C THR A 176 -12.14 -8.67 -13.29
N LYS A 177 -11.65 -9.77 -12.71
CA LYS A 177 -12.52 -10.80 -12.10
C LYS A 177 -13.29 -10.30 -10.89
N LEU A 178 -12.77 -9.32 -10.16
CA LEU A 178 -13.51 -8.68 -9.06
C LEU A 178 -14.74 -7.92 -9.56
N THR A 179 -14.66 -7.35 -10.78
CA THR A 179 -15.76 -6.57 -11.38
C THR A 179 -16.80 -7.44 -12.08
N GLU A 180 -16.38 -8.57 -12.68
CA GLU A 180 -17.26 -9.46 -13.44
C GLU A 180 -18.20 -10.30 -12.57
N ASN A 181 -17.80 -10.60 -11.33
CA ASN A 181 -18.57 -11.47 -10.43
C ASN A 181 -18.75 -10.81 -9.06
N PRO A 182 -19.56 -9.76 -8.94
CA PRO A 182 -19.88 -9.20 -7.64
C PRO A 182 -20.57 -10.28 -6.80
N VAL A 183 -19.98 -10.68 -5.68
CA VAL A 183 -20.62 -11.59 -4.73
C VAL A 183 -21.90 -10.93 -4.25
N LYS A 184 -23.05 -11.58 -4.52
CA LYS A 184 -24.37 -11.07 -4.21
C LYS A 184 -24.46 -10.77 -2.71
N GLY A 185 -24.55 -9.50 -2.35
CA GLY A 185 -24.63 -9.04 -0.96
C GLY A 185 -23.36 -8.37 -0.42
N THR A 186 -22.24 -8.44 -1.12
CA THR A 186 -21.04 -7.68 -0.79
C THR A 186 -21.01 -6.39 -1.62
N LYS A 187 -21.12 -5.26 -0.95
CA LYS A 187 -20.94 -3.95 -1.61
C LYS A 187 -19.45 -3.66 -1.67
N TYR A 188 -18.77 -4.17 -2.70
CA TYR A 188 -17.46 -3.64 -3.05
C TYR A 188 -17.70 -2.39 -3.90
N SER A 189 -17.42 -1.21 -3.37
CA SER A 189 -17.32 -0.01 -4.21
C SER A 189 -15.95 -0.02 -4.86
N ILE A 190 -15.87 -0.53 -6.08
CA ILE A 190 -14.76 -0.18 -6.96
C ILE A 190 -15.08 1.24 -7.40
N LEU A 191 -14.22 2.19 -7.04
CA LEU A 191 -14.27 3.53 -7.58
C LEU A 191 -13.89 3.39 -9.06
N THR A 192 -14.89 3.33 -9.93
CA THR A 192 -14.71 3.60 -11.34
C THR A 192 -14.72 5.10 -11.46
N ASP A 193 -13.60 5.69 -11.86
CA ASP A 193 -13.58 7.07 -12.35
C ASP A 193 -14.45 7.11 -13.62
N ASP A 194 -15.64 7.72 -13.53
CA ASP A 194 -16.41 8.25 -14.66
C ASP A 194 -15.88 9.63 -15.03
#